data_1a2afb3d065b77ce6a9d707a7d8ab0e3
#
_entry.id   1a2afb3d065b77ce6a9d707a7d8ab0e3
#
_cell.length_a   1.000
_cell.length_b   1.000
_cell.length_c   1.000
_cell.angle_alpha   90.00
_cell.angle_beta   90.00
_cell.angle_gamma   90.00
#
_symmetry.space_group_name_H-M   'P 1'
#
loop_
_entity.id
_entity.type
_entity.pdbx_description
1 polymer ?
#
loop_
_entity_poly.entity_id
_entity_poly.type
_entity_poly.pdbx_seq_one_letter_code
_entity_poly.pdbx_strand_id
1 'polypeptide(L)'
;IVTTCWRTRPTLIEGTEDEKAETETPWEREIKKQFDNRFWRVIAECDRRRLIGRYAGLLIHVRDNQPWDQPVTKGVGIAKFTPVWAGALTPKDFEENQDKENYGLPTWWEYKERINSKTIARKIHPDRIFIFGDYSDDAIAFLEPSYNAFVSLEKVEGGSGESFLKNAARQLAISFDKEIDFRSLAATYDCDVTELREKFNEAAAEMNRGTDVMMALEGASVSPLVTAVADPSATYDVNLQTAAAGIDIPTRILGGNQQGARASPDDLSD
;
A
#
# COMPACT_ATOMS: atom_id res chain seq x y z
N ILE A 1 10.75 0.56 -2.80
CA ILE A 1 11.33 1.80 -3.32
C ILE A 1 11.82 2.67 -2.17
N VAL A 2 10.95 3.32 -1.39
CA VAL A 2 11.34 4.26 -0.32
C VAL A 2 12.35 3.66 0.66
N THR A 3 12.14 2.43 1.11
CA THR A 3 13.07 1.76 2.03
C THR A 3 14.46 1.56 1.41
N THR A 4 14.52 1.34 0.11
CA THR A 4 15.80 1.18 -0.62
C THR A 4 16.49 2.52 -0.82
N CYS A 5 15.76 3.55 -1.27
CA CYS A 5 16.30 4.90 -1.50
C CYS A 5 16.82 5.54 -0.20
N TRP A 6 16.15 5.31 0.93
CA TRP A 6 16.53 5.88 2.23
C TRP A 6 17.39 4.94 3.11
N ARG A 7 17.96 3.89 2.52
CA ARG A 7 18.85 2.96 3.22
C ARG A 7 20.13 3.65 3.69
N THR A 8 20.70 4.50 2.84
CA THR A 8 21.83 5.36 3.15
C THR A 8 21.32 6.77 3.35
N ARG A 9 21.69 7.41 4.45
CA ARG A 9 21.25 8.77 4.77
C ARG A 9 22.16 9.79 4.13
N PRO A 10 21.61 10.92 3.67
CA PRO A 10 22.42 12.03 3.20
C PRO A 10 23.37 12.53 4.32
N THR A 11 24.59 12.86 3.96
CA THR A 11 25.54 13.54 4.83
C THR A 11 25.57 15.01 4.44
N LEU A 12 25.37 15.90 5.39
CA LEU A 12 25.45 17.34 5.20
C LEU A 12 26.85 17.78 5.58
N ILE A 13 27.55 18.41 4.67
CA ILE A 13 28.91 18.93 4.84
C ILE A 13 28.91 20.44 4.59
N GLU A 14 29.77 21.17 5.29
CA GLU A 14 30.02 22.58 5.08
C GLU A 14 31.14 22.73 4.06
N GLY A 15 30.88 23.49 2.95
CA GLY A 15 31.82 23.68 1.86
C GLY A 15 31.56 22.80 0.63
N THR A 16 32.54 22.71 -0.27
CA THR A 16 32.53 21.86 -1.46
C THR A 16 33.22 20.52 -1.20
N GLU A 17 32.99 19.51 -2.08
CA GLU A 17 33.66 18.20 -1.96
C GLU A 17 35.19 18.31 -1.98
N ASP A 18 35.72 19.27 -2.71
CA ASP A 18 37.16 19.53 -2.83
C ASP A 18 37.77 20.21 -1.58
N GLU A 19 36.92 20.83 -0.75
CA GLU A 19 37.31 21.56 0.47
C GLU A 19 36.97 20.79 1.74
N LYS A 20 36.67 19.52 1.65
CA LYS A 20 36.28 18.71 2.78
C LYS A 20 37.35 18.70 3.88
N ALA A 21 37.05 19.35 4.98
CA ALA A 21 37.92 19.34 6.14
C ALA A 21 38.06 17.92 6.71
N GLU A 22 39.25 17.54 7.17
CA GLU A 22 39.52 16.24 7.84
C GLU A 22 38.69 16.06 9.12
N THR A 23 38.20 17.16 9.69
CA THR A 23 37.44 17.16 10.95
C THR A 23 36.12 17.87 10.79
N GLU A 24 35.06 17.32 11.41
CA GLU A 24 33.70 17.92 11.42
C GLU A 24 33.73 19.35 11.96
N THR A 25 33.07 20.25 11.24
CA THR A 25 32.91 21.65 11.65
C THR A 25 31.89 21.76 12.81
N PRO A 26 31.89 22.88 13.57
CA PRO A 26 30.88 23.14 14.59
C PRO A 26 29.46 23.19 14.01
N TRP A 27 29.29 23.70 12.80
CA TRP A 27 28.03 23.76 12.08
C TRP A 27 27.52 22.37 11.72
N GLU A 28 28.37 21.50 11.17
CA GLU A 28 28.01 20.11 10.85
C GLU A 28 27.56 19.33 12.08
N ARG A 29 28.23 19.53 13.21
CA ARG A 29 27.85 18.90 14.48
C ARG A 29 26.47 19.35 14.96
N GLU A 30 26.16 20.64 14.83
CA GLU A 30 24.85 21.18 15.22
C GLU A 30 23.74 20.67 14.29
N ILE A 31 23.97 20.67 12.99
CA ILE A 31 23.02 20.15 11.98
C ILE A 31 22.75 18.66 12.20
N LYS A 32 23.78 17.85 12.50
CA LYS A 32 23.59 16.41 12.82
C LYS A 32 22.72 16.18 14.05
N LYS A 33 22.74 17.07 15.05
CA LYS A 33 21.84 16.97 16.20
C LYS A 33 20.40 17.28 15.84
N GLN A 34 20.17 18.25 14.96
CA GLN A 34 18.83 18.62 14.52
C GLN A 34 18.25 17.61 13.52
N PHE A 35 19.08 17.13 12.58
CA PHE A 35 18.70 16.14 11.56
C PHE A 35 19.13 14.73 11.97
N ASP A 36 18.62 14.33 13.11
CA ASP A 36 18.86 13.01 13.70
C ASP A 36 18.13 11.88 12.93
N ASN A 37 18.21 10.68 13.45
CA ASN A 37 17.55 9.51 12.91
C ASN A 37 16.02 9.63 12.85
N ARG A 38 15.40 10.46 13.69
CA ARG A 38 13.95 10.68 13.70
C ARG A 38 13.57 11.58 12.54
N PHE A 39 14.35 12.63 12.29
CA PHE A 39 14.15 13.52 11.14
C PHE A 39 14.17 12.72 9.83
N TRP A 40 15.20 11.93 9.58
CA TRP A 40 15.31 11.15 8.35
C TRP A 40 14.19 10.13 8.15
N ARG A 41 13.64 9.55 9.22
CA ARG A 41 12.44 8.72 9.14
C ARG A 41 11.22 9.53 8.73
N VAL A 42 11.07 10.75 9.22
CA VAL A 42 9.96 11.64 8.84
C VAL A 42 10.06 12.04 7.37
N ILE A 43 11.27 12.35 6.87
CA ILE A 43 11.51 12.62 5.46
C ILE A 43 11.15 11.42 4.58
N ALA A 44 11.62 10.23 4.93
CA ALA A 44 11.27 9.00 4.21
C ALA A 44 9.75 8.72 4.23
N GLU A 45 9.05 9.10 5.30
CA GLU A 45 7.61 9.00 5.38
C GLU A 45 6.90 10.03 4.48
N CYS A 46 7.42 11.26 4.38
CA CYS A 46 6.92 12.25 3.41
C CYS A 46 7.11 11.76 1.97
N ASP A 47 8.27 11.20 1.67
CA ASP A 47 8.55 10.63 0.35
C ASP A 47 7.59 9.48 0.02
N ARG A 48 7.31 8.58 0.97
CA ARG A 48 6.31 7.52 0.79
C ARG A 48 4.92 8.08 0.50
N ARG A 49 4.51 9.13 1.21
CA ARG A 49 3.19 9.75 1.06
C ARG A 49 3.02 10.45 -0.29
N ARG A 50 4.07 11.12 -0.80
CA ARG A 50 4.01 11.77 -2.10
C ARG A 50 3.88 10.77 -3.26
N LEU A 51 4.46 9.57 -3.14
CA LEU A 51 4.33 8.54 -4.16
C LEU A 51 2.87 8.09 -4.35
N ILE A 52 2.08 8.16 -3.29
CA ILE A 52 0.67 7.76 -3.29
C ILE A 52 -0.25 8.94 -3.58
N GLY A 53 0.04 10.11 -2.99
CA GLY A 53 -0.88 11.23 -2.91
C GLY A 53 -0.51 12.45 -3.76
N ARG A 54 0.27 12.32 -4.83
CA ARG A 54 0.83 13.42 -5.65
C ARG A 54 1.84 14.28 -4.89
N TYR A 55 1.49 14.74 -3.70
CA TYR A 55 2.38 15.47 -2.80
C TYR A 55 2.19 15.05 -1.35
N ALA A 56 3.14 15.44 -0.52
CA ALA A 56 3.07 15.36 0.93
C ALA A 56 3.62 16.64 1.54
N GLY A 57 3.13 17.02 2.71
CA GLY A 57 3.65 18.14 3.47
C GLY A 57 4.52 17.68 4.63
N LEU A 58 5.62 18.39 4.88
CA LEU A 58 6.38 18.34 6.11
C LEU A 58 6.06 19.57 6.93
N LEU A 59 5.23 19.42 7.95
CA LEU A 59 4.90 20.52 8.86
C LEU A 59 6.04 20.71 9.86
N ILE A 60 6.58 21.93 9.91
CA ILE A 60 7.71 22.33 10.77
C ILE A 60 7.18 23.10 11.97
N HIS A 61 7.23 22.52 13.14
CA HIS A 61 6.81 23.15 14.38
C HIS A 61 7.98 23.98 14.94
N VAL A 62 8.00 25.27 14.63
CA VAL A 62 9.03 26.19 15.10
C VAL A 62 8.69 26.67 16.52
N ARG A 63 9.70 26.80 17.38
CA ARG A 63 9.56 27.38 18.74
C ARG A 63 9.70 28.89 18.68
N ASP A 64 8.68 29.57 18.19
CA ASP A 64 8.62 31.03 18.02
C ASP A 64 7.49 31.69 18.82
N ASN A 65 6.68 30.88 19.50
CA ASN A 65 5.51 31.33 20.26
C ASN A 65 4.49 32.11 19.43
N GLN A 66 4.47 31.88 18.10
CA GLN A 66 3.52 32.50 17.17
C GLN A 66 2.44 31.48 16.74
N PRO A 67 1.24 31.96 16.38
CA PRO A 67 0.24 31.12 15.71
C PRO A 67 0.74 30.55 14.41
N TRP A 68 0.21 29.42 13.97
CA TRP A 68 0.66 28.72 12.76
C TRP A 68 0.37 29.46 11.45
N ASP A 69 -0.55 30.40 11.47
CA ASP A 69 -0.90 31.25 10.32
C ASP A 69 0.02 32.46 10.13
N GLN A 70 0.96 32.69 11.08
CA GLN A 70 1.93 33.77 10.99
C GLN A 70 3.26 33.30 10.42
N PRO A 71 3.98 34.17 9.68
CA PRO A 71 5.29 33.88 9.15
C PRO A 71 6.32 33.62 10.25
N VAL A 72 7.39 32.91 9.91
CA VAL A 72 8.49 32.64 10.84
C VAL A 72 9.50 33.79 10.78
N THR A 73 9.42 34.73 11.70
CA THR A 73 10.35 35.87 11.78
C THR A 73 11.56 35.61 12.67
N LYS A 74 11.35 34.86 13.76
CA LYS A 74 12.38 34.48 14.72
C LYS A 74 12.02 33.13 15.32
N GLY A 75 12.98 32.24 15.53
CA GLY A 75 12.78 30.95 16.16
C GLY A 75 13.96 30.56 17.05
N VAL A 76 13.67 29.91 18.16
CA VAL A 76 14.66 29.36 19.11
C VAL A 76 15.06 27.93 18.72
N GLY A 77 14.52 27.40 17.63
CA GLY A 77 14.76 26.05 17.13
C GLY A 77 13.45 25.35 16.73
N ILE A 78 13.57 24.11 16.30
CA ILE A 78 12.48 23.29 15.86
C ILE A 78 12.05 22.35 16.97
N ALA A 79 10.74 22.31 17.25
CA ALA A 79 10.18 21.44 18.26
C ALA A 79 9.89 20.03 17.70
N LYS A 80 9.36 19.96 16.46
CA LYS A 80 8.88 18.71 15.86
C LYS A 80 8.71 18.87 14.35
N PHE A 81 8.86 17.76 13.63
CA PHE A 81 8.46 17.59 12.25
C PHE A 81 7.25 16.66 12.17
N THR A 82 6.25 16.99 11.37
CA THR A 82 5.05 16.17 11.20
C THR A 82 4.79 15.93 9.71
N PRO A 83 4.83 14.67 9.24
CA PRO A 83 4.48 14.35 7.86
C PRO A 83 2.96 14.40 7.69
N VAL A 84 2.50 15.05 6.64
CA VAL A 84 1.08 15.27 6.35
C VAL A 84 0.73 14.73 4.97
N TRP A 85 -0.41 14.07 4.84
CA TRP A 85 -0.96 13.59 3.58
C TRP A 85 -1.55 14.73 2.74
N ALA A 86 -1.47 14.63 1.43
CA ALA A 86 -2.15 15.54 0.49
C ALA A 86 -3.63 15.74 0.83
N GLY A 87 -4.36 14.67 1.15
CA GLY A 87 -5.78 14.75 1.50
C GLY A 87 -6.10 15.53 2.80
N ALA A 88 -5.10 15.76 3.65
CA ALA A 88 -5.24 16.55 4.87
C ALA A 88 -4.65 17.97 4.73
N LEU A 89 -4.07 18.32 3.60
CA LEU A 89 -3.37 19.55 3.35
C LEU A 89 -3.82 20.13 2.02
N THR A 90 -4.41 21.31 2.02
CA THR A 90 -4.95 21.94 0.81
C THR A 90 -4.34 23.32 0.64
N PRO A 91 -3.73 23.66 -0.53
CA PRO A 91 -3.27 25.02 -0.82
C PRO A 91 -4.47 25.96 -0.94
N LYS A 92 -4.30 27.19 -0.51
CA LYS A 92 -5.34 28.23 -0.53
C LYS A 92 -4.76 29.57 -0.91
N ASP A 93 -5.57 30.34 -1.64
CA ASP A 93 -5.29 31.73 -2.00
C ASP A 93 -3.87 31.89 -2.59
N PHE A 94 -3.75 31.75 -3.88
CA PHE A 94 -2.49 31.88 -4.58
C PHE A 94 -2.13 33.36 -4.77
N GLU A 95 -0.83 33.67 -4.74
CA GLU A 95 -0.36 35.03 -5.00
C GLU A 95 -0.56 35.36 -6.51
N GLU A 96 -1.37 36.37 -6.78
CA GLU A 96 -1.74 36.79 -8.14
C GLU A 96 -0.83 37.89 -8.69
N ASN A 97 -0.05 38.56 -7.85
CA ASN A 97 0.82 39.62 -8.27
C ASN A 97 2.10 39.09 -8.94
N GLN A 98 2.21 39.26 -10.24
CA GLN A 98 3.33 38.81 -11.08
C GLN A 98 4.69 39.43 -10.73
N ASP A 99 4.70 40.59 -10.04
CA ASP A 99 5.93 41.27 -9.64
C ASP A 99 6.55 40.69 -8.35
N LYS A 100 5.88 39.76 -7.68
CA LYS A 100 6.39 39.14 -6.47
C LYS A 100 7.10 37.83 -6.76
N GLU A 101 8.15 37.53 -6.00
CA GLU A 101 8.90 36.26 -6.10
C GLU A 101 8.04 35.02 -5.86
N ASN A 102 6.99 35.14 -5.05
CA ASN A 102 6.07 34.06 -4.72
C ASN A 102 4.82 34.01 -5.62
N TYR A 103 4.84 34.67 -6.81
CA TYR A 103 3.77 34.59 -7.78
C TYR A 103 3.39 33.12 -8.08
N GLY A 104 2.10 32.81 -8.04
CA GLY A 104 1.58 31.47 -8.27
C GLY A 104 1.79 30.48 -7.12
N LEU A 105 2.40 30.90 -6.00
CA LEU A 105 2.53 30.07 -4.82
C LEU A 105 1.37 30.31 -3.85
N PRO A 106 0.97 29.27 -3.06
CA PRO A 106 -0.07 29.42 -2.06
C PRO A 106 0.33 30.44 -0.98
N THR A 107 -0.57 31.35 -0.64
CA THR A 107 -0.35 32.31 0.44
C THR A 107 -0.57 31.69 1.83
N TRP A 108 -1.34 30.61 1.89
CA TRP A 108 -1.51 29.78 3.08
C TRP A 108 -2.02 28.39 2.74
N TRP A 109 -1.94 27.47 3.73
CA TRP A 109 -2.36 26.08 3.62
C TRP A 109 -3.44 25.78 4.66
N GLU A 110 -4.49 25.07 4.25
CA GLU A 110 -5.47 24.49 5.17
C GLU A 110 -5.00 23.10 5.57
N TYR A 111 -4.74 22.91 6.87
CA TYR A 111 -4.40 21.60 7.41
C TYR A 111 -5.54 21.05 8.26
N LYS A 112 -6.05 19.89 7.89
CA LYS A 112 -7.09 19.16 8.63
C LYS A 112 -6.43 18.24 9.65
N GLU A 113 -6.22 18.78 10.86
CA GLU A 113 -5.66 18.02 11.98
C GLU A 113 -6.73 17.13 12.61
N ARG A 114 -6.41 15.85 12.82
CA ARG A 114 -7.31 14.90 13.49
C ARG A 114 -6.86 14.70 14.94
N ILE A 115 -7.63 15.20 15.89
CA ILE A 115 -7.39 15.06 17.33
C ILE A 115 -8.61 14.40 17.97
N ASN A 116 -8.42 13.29 18.70
CA ASN A 116 -9.49 12.59 19.43
C ASN A 116 -10.75 12.37 18.57
N SER A 117 -10.58 11.86 17.36
CA SER A 117 -11.65 11.62 16.38
C SER A 117 -12.35 12.87 15.83
N LYS A 118 -11.95 14.07 16.25
CA LYS A 118 -12.44 15.34 15.69
C LYS A 118 -11.44 15.86 14.66
N THR A 119 -11.96 16.38 13.55
CA THR A 119 -11.16 17.06 12.53
C THR A 119 -11.24 18.56 12.78
N ILE A 120 -10.09 19.20 12.94
CA ILE A 120 -9.94 20.64 13.15
C ILE A 120 -9.17 21.21 11.97
N ALA A 121 -9.76 22.17 11.27
CA ALA A 121 -9.07 22.89 10.22
C ALA A 121 -8.17 23.97 10.83
N ARG A 122 -6.90 23.98 10.43
CA ARG A 122 -5.91 24.99 10.85
C ARG A 122 -5.34 25.69 9.63
N LYS A 123 -5.18 27.00 9.74
CA LYS A 123 -4.47 27.81 8.77
C LYS A 123 -2.98 27.75 9.06
N ILE A 124 -2.15 27.50 8.03
CA ILE A 124 -0.70 27.37 8.15
C ILE A 124 -0.03 28.30 7.16
N HIS A 125 0.94 29.06 7.64
CA HIS A 125 1.78 29.91 6.79
C HIS A 125 2.76 29.02 5.98
N PRO A 126 3.09 29.36 4.71
CA PRO A 126 4.03 28.62 3.88
C PRO A 126 5.41 28.39 4.51
N ASP A 127 5.94 29.34 5.31
CA ASP A 127 7.23 29.20 6.01
C ASP A 127 7.28 27.99 6.97
N ARG A 128 6.12 27.46 7.37
CA ARG A 128 6.00 26.37 8.34
C ARG A 128 5.79 25.01 7.70
N ILE A 129 5.84 24.96 6.37
CA ILE A 129 5.58 23.74 5.64
C ILE A 129 6.55 23.60 4.48
N PHE A 130 7.06 22.39 4.30
CA PHE A 130 7.83 22.02 3.11
C PHE A 130 7.04 20.98 2.32
N ILE A 131 6.92 21.17 1.01
CA ILE A 131 6.14 20.30 0.13
C ILE A 131 7.08 19.37 -0.64
N PHE A 132 6.76 18.08 -0.59
CA PHE A 132 7.34 17.02 -1.41
C PHE A 132 6.38 16.68 -2.54
N GLY A 133 6.82 16.80 -3.78
CA GLY A 133 5.99 16.51 -4.95
C GLY A 133 5.30 17.75 -5.49
N ASP A 134 4.24 17.52 -6.27
CA ASP A 134 3.51 18.57 -6.98
C ASP A 134 2.05 18.63 -6.48
N TYR A 135 1.61 19.85 -6.15
CA TYR A 135 0.25 20.13 -5.67
C TYR A 135 -0.63 20.79 -6.74
N SER A 136 -0.14 20.94 -7.98
CA SER A 136 -0.95 21.44 -9.08
C SER A 136 -2.15 20.55 -9.37
N ASP A 137 -3.20 21.11 -9.94
CA ASP A 137 -4.45 20.38 -10.17
C ASP A 137 -4.29 19.25 -11.20
N ASP A 138 -3.36 19.39 -12.13
CA ASP A 138 -3.01 18.45 -13.18
C ASP A 138 -1.90 17.47 -12.80
N ALA A 139 -1.35 17.57 -11.58
CA ALA A 139 -0.33 16.65 -11.10
C ALA A 139 -0.84 15.22 -10.99
N ILE A 140 -0.03 14.28 -11.46
CA ILE A 140 -0.31 12.84 -11.43
C ILE A 140 0.51 12.20 -10.30
N ALA A 141 -0.13 11.40 -9.46
CA ALA A 141 0.59 10.65 -8.43
C ALA A 141 1.47 9.58 -9.07
N PHE A 142 2.66 9.35 -8.50
CA PHE A 142 3.65 8.42 -9.05
C PHE A 142 3.10 7.01 -9.32
N LEU A 143 2.25 6.49 -8.43
CA LEU A 143 1.65 5.15 -8.57
C LEU A 143 0.37 5.13 -9.40
N GLU A 144 -0.18 6.29 -9.76
CA GLU A 144 -1.47 6.40 -10.45
C GLU A 144 -1.51 5.72 -11.83
N PRO A 145 -0.48 5.84 -12.69
CA PRO A 145 -0.46 5.17 -14.00
C PRO A 145 -0.55 3.64 -13.89
N SER A 146 -0.06 3.07 -12.80
CA SER A 146 -0.04 1.61 -12.56
C SER A 146 -1.17 1.14 -11.64
N TYR A 147 -2.09 1.99 -11.23
CA TYR A 147 -3.15 1.66 -10.28
C TYR A 147 -3.94 0.41 -10.67
N ASN A 148 -4.41 0.35 -11.92
CA ASN A 148 -5.19 -0.79 -12.40
C ASN A 148 -4.38 -2.10 -12.42
N ALA A 149 -3.10 -2.03 -12.73
CA ALA A 149 -2.21 -3.18 -12.72
C ALA A 149 -1.99 -3.70 -11.30
N PHE A 150 -1.81 -2.83 -10.31
CA PHE A 150 -1.73 -3.20 -8.90
C PHE A 150 -3.02 -3.83 -8.37
N VAL A 151 -4.19 -3.27 -8.74
CA VAL A 151 -5.50 -3.86 -8.40
C VAL A 151 -5.66 -5.25 -9.04
N SER A 152 -5.16 -5.44 -10.26
CA SER A 152 -5.18 -6.74 -10.93
C SER A 152 -4.25 -7.75 -10.25
N LEU A 153 -3.06 -7.33 -9.81
CA LEU A 153 -2.16 -8.18 -9.02
C LEU A 153 -2.81 -8.64 -7.72
N GLU A 154 -3.45 -7.74 -6.97
CA GLU A 154 -4.17 -8.06 -5.74
C GLU A 154 -5.28 -9.10 -5.99
N LYS A 155 -6.05 -8.93 -7.07
CA LYS A 155 -7.12 -9.89 -7.45
C LYS A 155 -6.55 -11.26 -7.84
N VAL A 156 -5.43 -11.31 -8.55
CA VAL A 156 -4.78 -12.58 -8.93
C VAL A 156 -4.27 -13.29 -7.68
N GLU A 157 -3.63 -12.57 -6.77
CA GLU A 157 -3.13 -13.12 -5.51
C GLU A 157 -4.27 -13.64 -4.62
N GLY A 158 -5.30 -12.83 -4.38
CA GLY A 158 -6.47 -13.21 -3.59
C GLY A 158 -7.26 -14.35 -4.21
N GLY A 159 -7.51 -14.31 -5.52
CA GLY A 159 -8.24 -15.37 -6.24
C GLY A 159 -7.48 -16.70 -6.27
N SER A 160 -6.16 -16.65 -6.38
CA SER A 160 -5.31 -17.83 -6.29
C SER A 160 -5.38 -18.49 -4.91
N GLY A 161 -5.32 -17.70 -3.83
CA GLY A 161 -5.46 -18.16 -2.46
C GLY A 161 -6.84 -18.80 -2.20
N GLU A 162 -7.93 -18.16 -2.64
CA GLU A 162 -9.28 -18.72 -2.54
C GLU A 162 -9.45 -20.03 -3.31
N SER A 163 -8.90 -20.08 -4.54
CA SER A 163 -8.94 -21.27 -5.38
C SER A 163 -8.21 -22.43 -4.70
N PHE A 164 -7.03 -22.16 -4.13
CA PHE A 164 -6.27 -23.15 -3.37
C PHE A 164 -7.07 -23.65 -2.14
N LEU A 165 -7.66 -22.77 -1.36
CA LEU A 165 -8.47 -23.13 -0.19
C LEU A 165 -9.70 -23.96 -0.58
N LYS A 166 -10.40 -23.59 -1.65
CA LYS A 166 -11.56 -24.34 -2.16
C LYS A 166 -11.17 -25.75 -2.64
N ASN A 167 -10.00 -25.90 -3.25
CA ASN A 167 -9.51 -27.22 -3.68
C ASN A 167 -8.93 -28.04 -2.53
N ALA A 168 -8.35 -27.40 -1.52
CA ALA A 168 -7.89 -28.07 -0.30
C ALA A 168 -9.06 -28.55 0.59
N ALA A 169 -10.17 -27.82 0.59
CA ALA A 169 -11.43 -28.28 1.16
C ALA A 169 -12.04 -29.30 0.19
N ARG A 170 -11.89 -30.59 0.51
CA ARG A 170 -12.42 -31.71 -0.27
C ARG A 170 -13.92 -31.52 -0.54
N GLN A 171 -14.27 -30.91 -1.67
CA GLN A 171 -15.67 -30.86 -2.11
C GLN A 171 -16.04 -32.18 -2.75
N LEU A 172 -17.04 -32.83 -2.22
CA LEU A 172 -17.53 -34.12 -2.71
C LEU A 172 -18.88 -33.90 -3.39
N ALA A 173 -19.05 -34.44 -4.58
CA ALA A 173 -20.33 -34.57 -5.25
C ALA A 173 -20.85 -36.01 -5.08
N ILE A 174 -22.06 -36.13 -4.64
CA ILE A 174 -22.78 -37.41 -4.54
C ILE A 174 -23.72 -37.49 -5.73
N SER A 175 -23.52 -38.45 -6.60
CA SER A 175 -24.38 -38.72 -7.72
C SER A 175 -25.15 -40.03 -7.47
N PHE A 176 -26.45 -39.96 -7.52
CA PHE A 176 -27.33 -41.12 -7.37
C PHE A 176 -27.61 -41.77 -8.73
N ASP A 177 -27.72 -43.07 -8.77
CA ASP A 177 -28.09 -43.80 -9.98
C ASP A 177 -29.51 -43.41 -10.40
N LYS A 178 -29.74 -43.37 -11.72
CA LYS A 178 -31.03 -42.91 -12.31
C LYS A 178 -32.24 -43.79 -11.93
N GLU A 179 -31.95 -45.01 -11.47
CA GLU A 179 -32.96 -45.99 -11.05
C GLU A 179 -33.43 -45.79 -9.60
N ILE A 180 -32.78 -44.94 -8.83
CA ILE A 180 -33.17 -44.66 -7.46
C ILE A 180 -34.36 -43.70 -7.40
N ASP A 181 -35.49 -44.25 -6.91
CA ASP A 181 -36.64 -43.40 -6.58
C ASP A 181 -36.46 -42.83 -5.15
N PHE A 182 -36.22 -41.55 -5.06
CA PHE A 182 -36.08 -40.82 -3.79
C PHE A 182 -37.32 -40.93 -2.90
N ARG A 183 -38.50 -41.21 -3.44
CA ARG A 183 -39.73 -41.43 -2.63
C ARG A 183 -39.71 -42.76 -1.94
N SER A 184 -39.28 -43.82 -2.65
CA SER A 184 -39.12 -45.14 -2.06
C SER A 184 -38.00 -45.15 -1.03
N LEU A 185 -36.90 -44.45 -1.26
CA LEU A 185 -35.82 -44.30 -0.32
C LEU A 185 -36.26 -43.55 0.93
N ALA A 186 -36.98 -42.45 0.81
CA ALA A 186 -37.51 -41.67 1.93
C ALA A 186 -38.49 -42.52 2.79
N ALA A 187 -39.36 -43.31 2.13
CA ALA A 187 -40.24 -44.20 2.83
C ALA A 187 -39.49 -45.30 3.60
N THR A 188 -38.36 -45.80 3.11
CA THR A 188 -37.50 -46.80 3.81
C THR A 188 -36.85 -46.21 5.07
N TYR A 189 -36.53 -44.92 5.05
CA TYR A 189 -35.94 -44.18 6.19
C TYR A 189 -36.99 -43.48 7.07
N ASP A 190 -38.28 -43.72 6.84
CA ASP A 190 -39.42 -43.13 7.57
C ASP A 190 -39.32 -41.60 7.68
N CYS A 191 -38.97 -40.96 6.56
CA CYS A 191 -38.83 -39.52 6.48
C CYS A 191 -39.38 -38.96 5.15
N ASP A 192 -39.59 -37.62 5.08
CA ASP A 192 -39.96 -36.96 3.84
C ASP A 192 -38.73 -36.78 2.91
N VAL A 193 -39.02 -36.65 1.60
CA VAL A 193 -37.95 -36.41 0.57
C VAL A 193 -37.12 -35.18 0.89
N THR A 194 -37.73 -34.14 1.46
CA THR A 194 -37.04 -32.93 1.87
C THR A 194 -36.09 -33.19 3.02
N GLU A 195 -36.54 -33.92 4.06
CA GLU A 195 -35.74 -34.31 5.22
C GLU A 195 -34.60 -35.25 4.82
N LEU A 196 -34.85 -36.16 3.89
CA LEU A 196 -33.80 -37.03 3.35
C LEU A 196 -32.69 -36.24 2.67
N ARG A 197 -33.04 -35.23 1.88
CA ARG A 197 -32.05 -34.33 1.22
C ARG A 197 -31.25 -33.53 2.23
N GLU A 198 -31.88 -33.04 3.29
CA GLU A 198 -31.18 -32.31 4.37
C GLU A 198 -30.18 -33.22 5.07
N LYS A 199 -30.56 -34.48 5.42
CA LYS A 199 -29.64 -35.46 6.01
C LYS A 199 -28.43 -35.76 5.10
N PHE A 200 -28.62 -35.87 3.78
CA PHE A 200 -27.50 -36.02 2.83
C PHE A 200 -26.63 -34.78 2.73
N ASN A 201 -27.23 -33.60 2.76
CA ASN A 201 -26.47 -32.35 2.77
C ASN A 201 -25.65 -32.19 4.05
N GLU A 202 -26.20 -32.54 5.21
CA GLU A 202 -25.50 -32.51 6.48
C GLU A 202 -24.32 -33.50 6.48
N ALA A 203 -24.56 -34.74 6.03
CA ALA A 203 -23.51 -35.72 5.91
C ALA A 203 -22.39 -35.31 4.94
N ALA A 204 -22.75 -34.72 3.78
CA ALA A 204 -21.79 -34.17 2.86
C ALA A 204 -21.00 -32.99 3.47
N ALA A 205 -21.68 -32.14 4.25
CA ALA A 205 -21.05 -31.02 4.95
C ALA A 205 -20.08 -31.51 6.04
N GLU A 206 -20.40 -32.57 6.76
CA GLU A 206 -19.51 -33.20 7.76
C GLU A 206 -18.26 -33.80 7.09
N MET A 207 -18.43 -34.52 5.99
CA MET A 207 -17.31 -35.02 5.19
C MET A 207 -16.41 -33.92 4.69
N ASN A 208 -16.99 -32.79 4.24
CA ASN A 208 -16.26 -31.64 3.76
C ASN A 208 -15.51 -30.86 4.87
N ARG A 209 -15.89 -31.04 6.14
CA ARG A 209 -15.18 -30.47 7.30
C ARG A 209 -13.91 -31.23 7.69
N GLY A 210 -13.57 -32.33 6.99
CA GLY A 210 -12.29 -33.00 7.16
C GLY A 210 -12.21 -33.93 8.33
N THR A 211 -13.33 -34.29 8.96
CA THR A 211 -13.43 -35.46 9.87
C THR A 211 -13.45 -36.73 9.02
N ASP A 212 -12.67 -37.74 9.42
CA ASP A 212 -12.53 -39.02 8.73
C ASP A 212 -13.82 -39.87 8.79
N VAL A 213 -14.87 -39.39 8.16
CA VAL A 213 -16.15 -40.14 8.09
C VAL A 213 -16.20 -40.85 6.74
N MET A 214 -16.17 -42.16 6.73
CA MET A 214 -16.52 -42.99 5.57
C MET A 214 -18.03 -43.03 5.46
N MET A 215 -18.58 -42.52 4.36
CA MET A 215 -20.00 -42.71 4.04
C MET A 215 -20.12 -43.93 3.14
N ALA A 216 -20.82 -44.97 3.63
CA ALA A 216 -21.21 -46.09 2.80
C ALA A 216 -22.56 -45.76 2.16
N LEU A 217 -22.61 -45.65 0.85
CA LEU A 217 -23.82 -45.38 0.10
C LEU A 217 -24.11 -46.55 -0.86
N GLU A 218 -25.31 -47.05 -0.82
CA GLU A 218 -25.81 -48.05 -1.78
C GLU A 218 -26.55 -47.30 -2.92
N GLY A 219 -26.15 -47.58 -4.18
CA GLY A 219 -26.77 -46.94 -5.33
C GLY A 219 -26.38 -45.48 -5.57
N ALA A 220 -25.24 -45.02 -4.97
CA ALA A 220 -24.69 -43.70 -5.22
C ALA A 220 -23.19 -43.77 -5.40
N SER A 221 -22.66 -42.90 -6.23
CA SER A 221 -21.21 -42.70 -6.41
C SER A 221 -20.78 -41.36 -5.81
N VAL A 222 -19.66 -41.36 -5.12
CA VAL A 222 -19.04 -40.18 -4.56
C VAL A 222 -17.81 -39.83 -5.41
N SER A 223 -17.80 -38.66 -5.96
CA SER A 223 -16.64 -38.16 -6.72
C SER A 223 -16.15 -36.83 -6.13
N PRO A 224 -14.82 -36.65 -6.05
CA PRO A 224 -14.29 -35.35 -5.66
C PRO A 224 -14.60 -34.31 -6.74
N LEU A 225 -15.14 -33.17 -6.36
CA LEU A 225 -15.30 -32.01 -7.21
C LEU A 225 -13.93 -31.33 -7.32
N VAL A 226 -13.13 -31.77 -8.26
CA VAL A 226 -11.82 -31.17 -8.53
C VAL A 226 -12.04 -30.01 -9.51
N THR A 227 -11.87 -28.79 -9.04
CA THR A 227 -11.74 -27.61 -9.92
C THR A 227 -10.29 -27.52 -10.33
N ALA A 228 -10.02 -27.51 -11.63
CA ALA A 228 -8.66 -27.28 -12.11
C ALA A 228 -8.17 -25.90 -11.62
N VAL A 229 -7.12 -25.89 -10.81
CA VAL A 229 -6.47 -24.66 -10.38
C VAL A 229 -5.67 -24.17 -11.58
N ALA A 230 -6.10 -23.05 -12.18
CA ALA A 230 -5.28 -22.39 -13.20
C ALA A 230 -4.00 -21.84 -12.53
N ASP A 231 -2.85 -22.04 -13.17
CA ASP A 231 -1.61 -21.43 -12.72
C ASP A 231 -1.69 -19.90 -12.91
N PRO A 232 -1.64 -19.12 -11.83
CA PRO A 232 -1.77 -17.67 -11.90
C PRO A 232 -0.47 -16.97 -12.35
N SER A 233 0.65 -17.68 -12.42
CA SER A 233 1.99 -17.12 -12.60
C SER A 233 2.10 -16.25 -13.84
N ALA A 234 1.63 -16.73 -14.98
CA ALA A 234 1.70 -15.97 -16.24
C ALA A 234 0.87 -14.68 -16.18
N THR A 235 -0.31 -14.72 -15.57
CA THR A 235 -1.16 -13.54 -15.40
C THR A 235 -0.57 -12.56 -14.39
N TYR A 236 0.03 -13.07 -13.32
CA TYR A 236 0.74 -12.27 -12.33
C TYR A 236 1.93 -11.55 -12.97
N ASP A 237 2.76 -12.26 -13.73
CA ASP A 237 3.95 -11.70 -14.39
C ASP A 237 3.59 -10.59 -15.38
N VAL A 238 2.54 -10.75 -16.19
CA VAL A 238 2.08 -9.72 -17.12
C VAL A 238 1.61 -8.47 -16.37
N ASN A 239 0.83 -8.64 -15.32
CA ASN A 239 0.38 -7.51 -14.52
C ASN A 239 1.53 -6.80 -13.79
N LEU A 240 2.53 -7.57 -13.30
CA LEU A 240 3.72 -7.02 -12.67
C LEU A 240 4.56 -6.21 -13.68
N GLN A 241 4.73 -6.71 -14.92
CA GLN A 241 5.40 -5.98 -15.98
C GLN A 241 4.67 -4.70 -16.36
N THR A 242 3.33 -4.76 -16.45
CA THR A 242 2.50 -3.59 -16.73
C THR A 242 2.60 -2.56 -15.61
N ALA A 243 2.59 -3.00 -14.35
CA ALA A 243 2.77 -2.12 -13.19
C ALA A 243 4.16 -1.47 -13.21
N ALA A 244 5.19 -2.24 -13.49
CA ALA A 244 6.58 -1.79 -13.57
C ALA A 244 6.77 -0.75 -14.67
N ALA A 245 6.23 -1.00 -15.87
CA ALA A 245 6.28 -0.09 -17.01
C ALA A 245 5.56 1.25 -16.73
N GLY A 246 4.41 1.21 -16.03
CA GLY A 246 3.64 2.42 -15.74
C GLY A 246 4.30 3.36 -14.72
N ILE A 247 5.23 2.86 -13.91
CA ILE A 247 6.01 3.67 -12.94
C ILE A 247 7.49 3.79 -13.32
N ASP A 248 7.85 3.34 -14.53
CA ASP A 248 9.22 3.38 -15.06
C ASP A 248 10.27 2.75 -14.10
N ILE A 249 9.90 1.63 -13.48
CA ILE A 249 10.78 0.87 -12.60
C ILE A 249 10.96 -0.54 -13.16
N PRO A 250 12.20 -1.03 -13.36
CA PRO A 250 12.43 -2.39 -13.82
C PRO A 250 11.72 -3.45 -12.95
N THR A 251 11.07 -4.41 -13.59
CA THR A 251 10.30 -5.47 -12.92
C THR A 251 11.11 -6.20 -11.85
N ARG A 252 12.42 -6.40 -12.10
CA ARG A 252 13.33 -7.04 -11.14
C ARG A 252 13.53 -6.27 -9.84
N ILE A 253 13.39 -4.94 -9.89
CA ILE A 253 13.46 -4.07 -8.68
C ILE A 253 12.11 -4.10 -7.97
N LEU A 254 11.01 -4.06 -8.71
CA LEU A 254 9.66 -4.06 -8.15
C LEU A 254 9.29 -5.40 -7.50
N GLY A 255 9.61 -6.52 -8.16
CA GLY A 255 9.30 -7.87 -7.70
C GLY A 255 10.35 -8.49 -6.75
N GLY A 256 11.46 -7.78 -6.50
CA GLY A 256 12.56 -8.31 -5.71
C GLY A 256 13.45 -9.31 -6.51
N ASN A 257 14.48 -9.83 -5.85
CA ASN A 257 15.44 -10.74 -6.47
C ASN A 257 14.77 -12.05 -6.92
N GLN A 258 14.48 -12.20 -8.19
CA GLN A 258 14.21 -13.51 -8.76
C GLN A 258 15.51 -14.33 -8.72
N GLN A 259 15.44 -15.53 -8.14
CA GLN A 259 16.57 -16.46 -8.09
C GLN A 259 17.15 -16.69 -9.49
N GLY A 260 18.40 -16.27 -9.69
CA GLY A 260 19.13 -16.49 -10.94
C GLY A 260 19.62 -15.25 -11.69
N ALA A 261 19.06 -14.09 -11.46
CA ALA A 261 19.59 -12.85 -12.02
C ALA A 261 20.66 -12.27 -11.07
N ARG A 262 21.92 -12.57 -11.33
CA ARG A 262 23.02 -11.73 -10.82
C ARG A 262 22.80 -10.33 -11.39
N ALA A 263 22.40 -9.39 -10.55
CA ALA A 263 22.45 -7.99 -10.93
C ALA A 263 23.90 -7.69 -11.35
N SER A 264 24.10 -7.36 -12.63
CA SER A 264 25.38 -6.81 -13.06
C SER A 264 25.57 -5.48 -12.35
N PRO A 265 26.77 -5.13 -11.87
CA PRO A 265 27.05 -3.81 -11.33
C PRO A 265 26.71 -2.67 -12.31
N ASP A 266 26.70 -2.96 -13.61
CA ASP A 266 26.39 -2.01 -14.68
C ASP A 266 24.88 -1.66 -14.77
N ASP A 267 24.01 -2.46 -14.13
CA ASP A 267 22.55 -2.23 -14.11
C ASP A 267 22.10 -1.21 -13.05
N LEU A 268 23.01 -0.69 -12.24
CA LEU A 268 22.75 0.30 -11.19
C LEU A 268 23.24 1.70 -11.56
N SER A 269 23.82 1.86 -12.76
CA SER A 269 24.46 3.12 -13.21
C SER A 269 23.69 3.91 -14.28
N ASP A 270 22.48 3.47 -14.67
CA ASP A 270 21.58 4.21 -15.58
C ASP A 270 20.43 4.87 -14.81
#